data_83644aa8c813fda957991be0973fc72b
#
_entry.id   83644aa8c813fda957991be0973fc72b
#
_cell.length_a   1.000
_cell.length_b   1.000
_cell.length_c   1.000
_cell.angle_alpha   90.00
_cell.angle_beta   90.00
_cell.angle_gamma   90.00
#
_symmetry.space_group_name_H-M   'P 1'
#
loop_
_entity.id
_entity.type
_entity.pdbx_description
1 polymer ?
#
loop_
_entity_poly.entity_id
_entity_poly.type
_entity_poly.pdbx_seq_one_letter_code
_entity_poly.pdbx_strand_id
1 'polypeptide(L)'
;MKIQTVNTISYCFDLLSFIFQNQDAGKKINSFYLFGSAVRGELQKTSDIDLFVEGEKTYEEQIKSLVNSGLVKFTCSKDYQKWKLFHFTYPFSFQIGQLAEWDLKLSIASEGILLYSKTAVPSTGQRKVLFVITYPTQKKEYIKIRRLIFGRDESYYQGTGLLKKYQGEKISSNVFIIPKEYQTVMIEVLSKEKVTFSMKEMTVLD
;
A
#
# COMPACT_ATOMS: atom_id res chain seq x y z
N MET A 1 7.94 -9.11 9.78
CA MET A 1 6.69 -9.62 9.17
C MET A 1 6.24 -10.84 9.94
N LYS A 2 4.93 -10.96 10.28
CA LYS A 2 4.40 -12.10 11.02
C LYS A 2 4.38 -13.37 10.14
N ILE A 3 4.51 -14.57 10.74
CA ILE A 3 4.46 -15.87 10.02
C ILE A 3 3.19 -16.00 9.17
N GLN A 4 2.04 -15.58 9.71
CA GLN A 4 0.76 -15.62 9.00
C GLN A 4 0.78 -14.81 7.71
N THR A 5 1.39 -13.61 7.73
CA THR A 5 1.54 -12.76 6.54
C THR A 5 2.44 -13.42 5.50
N VAL A 6 3.53 -14.10 5.93
CA VAL A 6 4.41 -14.83 5.01
C VAL A 6 3.67 -15.97 4.32
N ASN A 7 2.90 -16.76 5.09
CA ASN A 7 2.08 -17.84 4.53
C ASN A 7 1.03 -17.30 3.56
N THR A 8 0.40 -16.16 3.89
CA THR A 8 -0.56 -15.51 2.98
C THR A 8 0.07 -15.10 1.67
N ILE A 9 1.26 -14.50 1.71
CA ILE A 9 2.00 -14.11 0.50
C ILE A 9 2.28 -15.35 -0.36
N SER A 10 2.78 -16.43 0.24
CA SER A 10 3.07 -17.67 -0.47
C SER A 10 1.81 -18.30 -1.10
N TYR A 11 0.70 -18.30 -0.35
CA TYR A 11 -0.60 -18.76 -0.84
C TYR A 11 -1.12 -17.91 -2.02
N CYS A 12 -0.92 -16.59 -1.96
CA CYS A 12 -1.23 -15.69 -3.06
C CYS A 12 -0.36 -15.96 -4.29
N PHE A 13 0.95 -16.20 -4.13
CA PHE A 13 1.82 -16.52 -5.26
C PHE A 13 1.43 -17.82 -5.95
N ASP A 14 1.02 -18.84 -5.20
CA ASP A 14 0.50 -20.07 -5.80
C ASP A 14 -0.75 -19.76 -6.65
N LEU A 15 -1.72 -18.98 -6.13
CA LEU A 15 -2.87 -18.54 -6.92
C LEU A 15 -2.44 -17.75 -8.17
N LEU A 16 -1.56 -16.76 -8.02
CA LEU A 16 -1.09 -15.92 -9.14
C LEU A 16 -0.46 -16.77 -10.25
N SER A 17 0.25 -17.85 -9.89
CA SER A 17 0.84 -18.75 -10.88
C SER A 17 -0.23 -19.35 -11.82
N PHE A 18 -1.43 -19.67 -11.31
CA PHE A 18 -2.55 -20.17 -12.12
C PHE A 18 -3.25 -19.09 -12.95
N ILE A 19 -3.33 -17.85 -12.42
CA ILE A 19 -3.89 -16.72 -13.17
C ILE A 19 -3.00 -16.41 -14.38
N PHE A 20 -1.69 -16.33 -14.19
CA PHE A 20 -0.72 -15.99 -15.22
C PHE A 20 -0.38 -17.14 -16.20
N GLN A 21 -0.92 -18.35 -16.02
CA GLN A 21 -0.93 -19.37 -17.07
C GLN A 21 -1.70 -18.88 -18.31
N ASN A 22 -2.61 -17.93 -18.16
CA ASN A 22 -3.25 -17.28 -19.29
C ASN A 22 -2.42 -16.07 -19.73
N GLN A 23 -1.93 -16.09 -20.99
CA GLN A 23 -1.11 -15.02 -21.55
C GLN A 23 -1.78 -13.65 -21.55
N ASP A 24 -3.12 -13.60 -21.61
CA ASP A 24 -3.87 -12.35 -21.58
C ASP A 24 -3.85 -11.68 -20.20
N ALA A 25 -3.61 -12.43 -19.13
CA ALA A 25 -3.44 -11.86 -17.79
C ALA A 25 -2.25 -10.88 -17.76
N GLY A 26 -1.10 -11.28 -18.30
CA GLY A 26 0.09 -10.41 -18.38
C GLY A 26 -0.10 -9.16 -19.26
N LYS A 27 -1.07 -9.16 -20.19
CA LYS A 27 -1.37 -7.99 -21.02
C LYS A 27 -2.29 -6.99 -20.31
N LYS A 28 -3.28 -7.48 -19.55
CA LYS A 28 -4.41 -6.70 -19.03
C LYS A 28 -4.25 -6.31 -17.57
N ILE A 29 -3.51 -7.10 -16.78
CA ILE A 29 -3.28 -6.84 -15.36
C ILE A 29 -1.98 -6.05 -15.21
N ASN A 30 -2.08 -4.91 -14.53
CA ASN A 30 -0.94 -4.04 -14.25
C ASN A 30 -0.26 -4.40 -12.94
N SER A 31 -1.04 -4.68 -11.89
CA SER A 31 -0.50 -5.03 -10.58
C SER A 31 -1.49 -5.81 -9.72
N PHE A 32 -0.95 -6.54 -8.73
CA PHE A 32 -1.70 -7.17 -7.64
C PHE A 32 -1.18 -6.66 -6.31
N TYR A 33 -2.10 -6.24 -5.46
CA TYR A 33 -1.81 -5.82 -4.09
C TYR A 33 -2.56 -6.71 -3.10
N LEU A 34 -1.85 -7.18 -2.10
CA LEU A 34 -2.44 -7.78 -0.90
C LEU A 34 -2.70 -6.66 0.11
N PHE A 35 -3.89 -6.61 0.69
CA PHE A 35 -4.24 -5.59 1.68
C PHE A 35 -5.13 -6.17 2.81
N GLY A 36 -5.57 -5.32 3.72
CA GLY A 36 -6.49 -5.71 4.79
C GLY A 36 -5.85 -6.50 5.92
N SER A 37 -6.63 -7.37 6.58
CA SER A 37 -6.22 -8.13 7.79
C SER A 37 -5.04 -9.06 7.55
N ALA A 38 -4.92 -9.58 6.34
CA ALA A 38 -3.84 -10.47 5.93
C ALA A 38 -2.45 -9.83 6.02
N VAL A 39 -2.35 -8.56 5.66
CA VAL A 39 -1.09 -7.78 5.73
C VAL A 39 -0.67 -7.57 7.17
N ARG A 40 -1.61 -7.28 8.05
CA ARG A 40 -1.37 -7.09 9.49
C ARG A 40 -1.11 -8.40 10.25
N GLY A 41 -1.32 -9.55 9.59
CA GLY A 41 -1.23 -10.88 10.21
C GLY A 41 -2.30 -11.08 11.29
N GLU A 42 -3.54 -10.68 10.96
CA GLU A 42 -4.72 -10.70 11.83
C GLU A 42 -5.86 -11.54 11.24
N LEU A 43 -5.52 -12.49 10.35
CA LEU A 43 -6.51 -13.40 9.77
C LEU A 43 -7.16 -14.25 10.86
N GLN A 44 -8.47 -14.25 10.90
CA GLN A 44 -9.31 -15.14 11.70
C GLN A 44 -9.82 -16.29 10.83
N LYS A 45 -10.41 -17.33 11.42
CA LYS A 45 -10.94 -18.49 10.67
C LYS A 45 -11.99 -18.13 9.61
N THR A 46 -12.69 -17.02 9.82
CA THR A 46 -13.76 -16.51 8.93
C THR A 46 -13.28 -15.39 8.02
N SER A 47 -12.00 -15.05 8.07
CA SER A 47 -11.43 -13.99 7.22
C SER A 47 -11.28 -14.48 5.78
N ASP A 48 -11.36 -13.55 4.86
CA ASP A 48 -10.91 -13.68 3.48
C ASP A 48 -9.57 -12.97 3.27
N ILE A 49 -8.92 -13.31 2.18
CA ILE A 49 -7.70 -12.66 1.72
C ILE A 49 -8.08 -11.63 0.68
N ASP A 50 -7.91 -10.36 1.04
CA ASP A 50 -8.26 -9.23 0.18
C ASP A 50 -7.14 -8.94 -0.82
N LEU A 51 -7.47 -9.02 -2.12
CA LEU A 51 -6.59 -8.70 -3.23
C LEU A 51 -7.18 -7.59 -4.08
N PHE A 52 -6.38 -6.55 -4.32
CA PHE A 52 -6.69 -5.55 -5.32
C PHE A 52 -5.95 -5.87 -6.61
N VAL A 53 -6.69 -5.93 -7.71
CA VAL A 53 -6.19 -6.21 -9.05
C VAL A 53 -6.31 -4.95 -9.89
N GLU A 54 -5.18 -4.34 -10.19
CA GLU A 54 -5.13 -3.13 -10.99
C GLU A 54 -5.10 -3.45 -12.47
N GLY A 55 -5.96 -2.81 -13.23
CA GLY A 55 -5.98 -2.85 -14.68
C GLY A 55 -6.79 -1.71 -15.26
N GLU A 56 -6.77 -1.58 -16.58
CA GLU A 56 -7.57 -0.57 -17.27
C GLU A 56 -9.07 -0.88 -17.18
N LYS A 57 -9.88 0.13 -16.99
CA LYS A 57 -11.35 0.01 -16.86
C LYS A 57 -12.00 -0.72 -18.04
N THR A 58 -11.46 -0.55 -19.23
CA THR A 58 -11.90 -1.24 -20.45
C THR A 58 -11.78 -2.76 -20.38
N TYR A 59 -10.91 -3.28 -19.51
CA TYR A 59 -10.66 -4.72 -19.36
C TYR A 59 -11.21 -5.32 -18.06
N GLU A 60 -11.95 -4.56 -17.26
CA GLU A 60 -12.41 -4.97 -15.91
C GLU A 60 -13.14 -6.32 -15.93
N GLU A 61 -14.14 -6.51 -16.80
CA GLU A 61 -14.88 -7.79 -16.91
C GLU A 61 -13.98 -8.93 -17.42
N GLN A 62 -13.02 -8.64 -18.28
CA GLN A 62 -12.09 -9.64 -18.78
C GLN A 62 -11.10 -10.05 -17.67
N ILE A 63 -10.60 -9.09 -16.88
CA ILE A 63 -9.75 -9.35 -15.73
C ILE A 63 -10.49 -10.19 -14.70
N LYS A 64 -11.75 -9.88 -14.41
CA LYS A 64 -12.61 -10.65 -13.52
C LYS A 64 -12.76 -12.10 -13.98
N SER A 65 -12.98 -12.32 -15.28
CA SER A 65 -13.04 -13.65 -15.87
C SER A 65 -11.71 -14.41 -15.75
N LEU A 66 -10.57 -13.74 -16.00
CA LEU A 66 -9.23 -14.31 -15.88
C LEU A 66 -8.92 -14.74 -14.45
N VAL A 67 -9.20 -13.87 -13.47
CA VAL A 67 -8.98 -14.13 -12.05
C VAL A 67 -9.84 -15.29 -11.58
N ASN A 68 -11.14 -15.33 -11.93
CA ASN A 68 -12.03 -16.41 -11.57
C ASN A 68 -11.61 -17.75 -12.20
N SER A 69 -11.19 -17.75 -13.46
CA SER A 69 -10.68 -18.94 -14.12
C SER A 69 -9.40 -19.48 -13.44
N GLY A 70 -8.48 -18.58 -13.07
CA GLY A 70 -7.29 -18.94 -12.33
C GLY A 70 -7.60 -19.50 -10.94
N LEU A 71 -8.56 -18.89 -10.22
CA LEU A 71 -9.02 -19.35 -8.91
C LEU A 71 -9.61 -20.79 -9.00
N VAL A 72 -10.46 -21.05 -9.98
CA VAL A 72 -11.03 -22.40 -10.19
C VAL A 72 -9.92 -23.43 -10.44
N LYS A 73 -8.95 -23.13 -11.32
CA LYS A 73 -7.81 -24.01 -11.57
C LYS A 73 -6.98 -24.24 -10.30
N PHE A 74 -6.70 -23.18 -9.56
CA PHE A 74 -5.93 -23.26 -8.30
C PHE A 74 -6.63 -24.17 -7.31
N THR A 75 -7.93 -23.96 -7.03
CA THR A 75 -8.68 -24.74 -6.05
C THR A 75 -8.80 -26.23 -6.41
N CYS A 76 -8.69 -26.58 -7.69
CA CYS A 76 -8.65 -27.95 -8.17
C CYS A 76 -7.22 -28.54 -8.22
N SER A 77 -6.19 -27.77 -7.92
CA SER A 77 -4.78 -28.14 -8.08
C SER A 77 -4.23 -28.96 -6.90
N LYS A 78 -3.07 -29.61 -7.14
CA LYS A 78 -2.29 -30.26 -6.08
C LYS A 78 -1.72 -29.23 -5.08
N ASP A 79 -1.44 -28.01 -5.51
CA ASP A 79 -0.91 -26.95 -4.67
C ASP A 79 -1.97 -26.51 -3.65
N TYR A 80 -3.22 -26.40 -4.03
CA TYR A 80 -4.30 -26.14 -3.08
C TYR A 80 -4.49 -27.30 -2.08
N GLN A 81 -4.27 -28.55 -2.47
CA GLN A 81 -4.32 -29.68 -1.55
C GLN A 81 -3.21 -29.62 -0.49
N LYS A 82 -2.01 -29.13 -0.85
CA LYS A 82 -0.94 -28.87 0.15
C LYS A 82 -1.40 -27.85 1.19
N TRP A 83 -2.04 -26.77 0.78
CA TRP A 83 -2.55 -25.75 1.69
C TRP A 83 -3.65 -26.27 2.61
N LYS A 84 -4.49 -27.22 2.14
CA LYS A 84 -5.43 -27.95 3.01
C LYS A 84 -4.73 -28.72 4.10
N LEU A 85 -3.60 -29.37 3.81
CA LEU A 85 -2.82 -30.11 4.82
C LEU A 85 -2.22 -29.18 5.88
N PHE A 86 -1.89 -27.95 5.49
CA PHE A 86 -1.42 -26.91 6.42
C PHE A 86 -2.56 -26.19 7.17
N HIS A 87 -3.82 -26.57 6.94
CA HIS A 87 -4.99 -25.88 7.47
C HIS A 87 -5.01 -24.38 7.14
N PHE A 88 -4.47 -24.02 5.97
CA PHE A 88 -4.38 -22.65 5.47
C PHE A 88 -5.13 -22.52 4.15
N THR A 89 -6.47 -22.50 4.22
CA THR A 89 -7.34 -22.36 3.04
C THR A 89 -8.34 -21.24 3.28
N TYR A 90 -7.89 -20.02 3.04
CA TYR A 90 -8.74 -18.84 3.13
C TYR A 90 -9.38 -18.54 1.77
N PRO A 91 -10.65 -18.09 1.74
CA PRO A 91 -11.25 -17.59 0.50
C PRO A 91 -10.54 -16.31 0.07
N PHE A 92 -10.59 -16.05 -1.23
CA PHE A 92 -10.08 -14.80 -1.79
C PHE A 92 -11.21 -13.83 -2.10
N SER A 93 -11.03 -12.58 -1.74
CA SER A 93 -11.87 -11.43 -2.10
C SER A 93 -11.10 -10.57 -3.10
N PHE A 94 -11.69 -10.31 -4.27
CA PHE A 94 -11.03 -9.53 -5.32
C PHE A 94 -11.75 -8.20 -5.53
N GLN A 95 -10.99 -7.13 -5.45
CA GLN A 95 -11.39 -5.80 -5.91
C GLN A 95 -10.62 -5.51 -7.21
N ILE A 96 -11.34 -5.14 -8.27
CA ILE A 96 -10.75 -4.92 -9.59
C ILE A 96 -11.03 -3.49 -10.02
N GLY A 97 -10.04 -2.80 -10.55
CA GLY A 97 -10.21 -1.41 -11.00
C GLY A 97 -8.91 -0.65 -11.14
N GLN A 98 -9.01 0.68 -11.16
CA GLN A 98 -7.87 1.58 -11.14
C GLN A 98 -7.62 2.06 -9.71
N LEU A 99 -6.41 1.84 -9.19
CA LEU A 99 -6.06 2.22 -7.82
C LEU A 99 -6.27 3.71 -7.55
N ALA A 100 -6.04 4.56 -8.55
CA ALA A 100 -6.22 6.01 -8.42
C ALA A 100 -7.67 6.44 -8.12
N GLU A 101 -8.66 5.66 -8.59
CA GLU A 101 -10.10 5.94 -8.43
C GLU A 101 -10.69 5.25 -7.18
N TRP A 102 -9.93 4.40 -6.50
CA TRP A 102 -10.45 3.59 -5.41
C TRP A 102 -10.41 4.31 -4.06
N ASP A 103 -11.49 4.19 -3.28
CA ASP A 103 -11.63 4.88 -1.98
C ASP A 103 -10.57 4.45 -0.95
N LEU A 104 -10.15 3.18 -0.97
CA LEU A 104 -9.14 2.64 -0.07
C LEU A 104 -7.70 2.75 -0.61
N LYS A 105 -7.46 3.55 -1.64
CA LYS A 105 -6.11 3.77 -2.21
C LYS A 105 -5.05 4.15 -1.18
N LEU A 106 -5.44 4.93 -0.16
CA LEU A 106 -4.54 5.32 0.92
C LEU A 106 -4.16 4.13 1.81
N SER A 107 -5.08 3.22 2.07
CA SER A 107 -4.82 1.99 2.83
C SER A 107 -3.85 1.08 2.09
N ILE A 108 -4.07 0.86 0.79
CA ILE A 108 -3.11 0.08 -0.03
C ILE A 108 -1.75 0.78 -0.10
N ALA A 109 -1.72 2.10 -0.27
CA ALA A 109 -0.47 2.85 -0.34
C ALA A 109 0.33 2.81 0.97
N SER A 110 -0.34 2.72 2.14
CA SER A 110 0.31 2.68 3.45
C SER A 110 0.71 1.29 3.90
N GLU A 111 -0.17 0.31 3.74
CA GLU A 111 -0.01 -1.04 4.31
C GLU A 111 0.04 -2.14 3.24
N GLY A 112 -0.42 -1.86 2.02
CA GLY A 112 -0.52 -2.87 0.97
C GLY A 112 0.83 -3.48 0.59
N ILE A 113 0.82 -4.78 0.31
CA ILE A 113 1.98 -5.50 -0.20
C ILE A 113 1.79 -5.70 -1.70
N LEU A 114 2.70 -5.15 -2.49
CA LEU A 114 2.73 -5.39 -3.93
C LEU A 114 3.21 -6.82 -4.19
N LEU A 115 2.33 -7.66 -4.74
CA LEU A 115 2.66 -9.05 -5.09
C LEU A 115 3.17 -9.16 -6.54
N TYR A 116 2.62 -8.36 -7.43
CA TYR A 116 3.00 -8.33 -8.85
C TYR A 116 2.86 -6.92 -9.41
N SER A 117 3.79 -6.54 -10.28
CA SER A 117 3.68 -5.34 -11.11
C SER A 117 4.24 -5.61 -12.50
N LYS A 118 3.50 -5.21 -13.52
CA LYS A 118 3.93 -5.27 -14.94
C LYS A 118 5.10 -4.34 -15.21
N THR A 119 5.16 -3.22 -14.50
CA THR A 119 6.25 -2.26 -14.59
C THR A 119 7.28 -2.55 -13.51
N ALA A 120 8.53 -2.75 -13.89
CA ALA A 120 9.60 -2.90 -12.91
C ALA A 120 9.68 -1.64 -12.05
N VAL A 121 9.48 -1.80 -10.75
CA VAL A 121 9.84 -0.73 -9.80
C VAL A 121 11.34 -0.81 -9.63
N PRO A 122 12.11 0.25 -9.95
CA PRO A 122 13.54 0.22 -9.77
C PRO A 122 13.88 -0.18 -8.32
N SER A 123 14.64 -1.25 -8.16
CA SER A 123 15.07 -1.73 -6.84
C SER A 123 16.20 -0.88 -6.25
N THR A 124 16.81 -0.04 -7.08
CA THR A 124 17.90 0.87 -6.70
C THR A 124 17.33 2.26 -6.49
N GLY A 125 17.23 2.65 -5.22
CA GLY A 125 16.77 3.98 -4.83
C GLY A 125 15.98 3.94 -3.52
N GLN A 126 16.04 5.04 -2.80
CA GLN A 126 15.26 5.18 -1.57
C GLN A 126 13.81 5.49 -1.91
N ARG A 127 12.89 4.64 -1.44
CA ARG A 127 11.45 4.97 -1.54
C ARG A 127 11.13 6.09 -0.57
N LYS A 128 10.64 7.17 -1.11
CA LYS A 128 10.23 8.36 -0.35
C LYS A 128 8.79 8.73 -0.68
N VAL A 129 8.15 9.43 0.23
CA VAL A 129 6.80 9.97 0.04
C VAL A 129 6.85 11.47 0.18
N LEU A 130 6.42 12.14 -0.87
CA LEU A 130 6.23 13.58 -0.88
C LEU A 130 4.85 13.90 -0.34
N PHE A 131 4.80 14.77 0.67
CA PHE A 131 3.58 15.32 1.23
C PHE A 131 3.43 16.78 0.83
N VAL A 132 2.22 17.14 0.40
CA VAL A 132 1.79 18.52 0.20
C VAL A 132 0.66 18.78 1.18
N ILE A 133 0.87 19.67 2.14
CA ILE A 133 -0.12 19.98 3.18
C ILE A 133 -0.81 21.32 2.91
N THR A 134 -2.08 21.38 3.26
CA THR A 134 -2.85 22.63 3.27
C THR A 134 -3.03 23.09 4.70
N TYR A 135 -2.46 24.25 5.02
CA TYR A 135 -2.57 24.80 6.36
C TYR A 135 -3.95 25.36 6.64
N PRO A 136 -4.42 25.28 7.88
CA PRO A 136 -5.62 25.98 8.31
C PRO A 136 -5.40 27.51 8.27
N THR A 137 -6.47 28.25 8.05
CA THR A 137 -6.47 29.70 7.95
C THR A 137 -6.23 30.39 9.31
N GLN A 138 -6.54 29.70 10.41
CA GLN A 138 -6.33 30.23 11.75
C GLN A 138 -4.84 30.25 12.11
N LYS A 139 -4.30 31.44 12.39
CA LYS A 139 -2.87 31.67 12.68
C LYS A 139 -2.32 30.77 13.81
N LYS A 140 -3.12 30.53 14.86
CA LYS A 140 -2.73 29.68 16.01
C LYS A 140 -2.51 28.23 15.58
N GLU A 141 -3.43 27.67 14.80
CA GLU A 141 -3.34 26.29 14.28
C GLU A 141 -2.23 26.15 13.25
N TYR A 142 -2.09 27.11 12.35
CA TYR A 142 -0.97 27.18 11.41
C TYR A 142 0.39 27.05 12.11
N ILE A 143 0.61 27.90 13.17
CA ILE A 143 1.87 27.89 13.92
C ILE A 143 2.06 26.54 14.64
N LYS A 144 0.99 25.99 15.22
CA LYS A 144 1.02 24.67 15.90
C LYS A 144 1.49 23.57 14.94
N ILE A 145 0.85 23.45 13.78
CA ILE A 145 1.15 22.41 12.78
C ILE A 145 2.57 22.60 12.22
N ARG A 146 2.95 23.83 11.87
CA ARG A 146 4.29 24.13 11.39
C ARG A 146 5.38 23.72 12.39
N ARG A 147 5.19 24.03 13.68
CA ARG A 147 6.12 23.64 14.75
C ARG A 147 6.15 22.13 14.97
N LEU A 148 5.02 21.47 14.89
CA LEU A 148 4.92 20.02 15.00
C LEU A 148 5.74 19.32 13.90
N ILE A 149 5.58 19.74 12.66
CA ILE A 149 6.24 19.09 11.51
C ILE A 149 7.71 19.49 11.41
N PHE A 150 8.01 20.78 11.41
CA PHE A 150 9.34 21.30 11.10
C PHE A 150 10.18 21.65 12.34
N GLY A 151 9.56 21.69 13.52
CA GLY A 151 10.25 22.12 14.74
C GLY A 151 10.29 23.64 14.93
N ARG A 152 11.13 24.09 15.86
CA ARG A 152 11.42 25.50 16.12
C ARG A 152 12.86 25.77 15.75
N ASP A 153 13.08 26.87 15.04
CA ASP A 153 14.41 27.36 14.64
C ASP A 153 14.98 28.42 15.61
N GLU A 154 14.38 28.53 16.79
CA GLU A 154 14.78 29.57 17.77
C GLU A 154 15.87 29.05 18.69
N SER A 155 16.91 29.83 18.88
CA SER A 155 18.12 29.50 19.64
C SER A 155 17.90 29.11 21.11
N TYR A 156 16.74 29.40 21.69
CA TYR A 156 16.39 29.12 23.09
C TYR A 156 15.49 27.87 23.28
N TYR A 157 14.86 27.35 22.24
CA TYR A 157 13.97 26.18 22.33
C TYR A 157 14.19 25.24 21.14
N GLN A 158 15.08 24.29 21.31
CA GLN A 158 15.28 23.22 20.31
C GLN A 158 14.19 22.15 20.44
N GLY A 159 13.06 22.35 19.80
CA GLY A 159 12.07 21.30 19.57
C GLY A 159 12.37 20.63 18.26
N THR A 160 12.85 19.39 18.26
CA THR A 160 13.00 18.58 17.05
C THR A 160 11.61 18.30 16.46
N GLY A 161 11.31 18.87 15.27
CA GLY A 161 10.07 18.54 14.56
C GLY A 161 10.04 17.10 14.08
N LEU A 162 8.84 16.61 13.74
CA LEU A 162 8.65 15.24 13.24
C LEU A 162 9.48 14.96 11.99
N LEU A 163 9.69 15.96 11.14
CA LEU A 163 10.48 15.81 9.94
C LEU A 163 11.91 15.38 10.24
N LYS A 164 12.57 16.03 11.21
CA LYS A 164 13.92 15.65 11.63
C LYS A 164 13.93 14.29 12.33
N LYS A 165 12.90 13.99 13.14
CA LYS A 165 12.75 12.70 13.83
C LYS A 165 12.64 11.53 12.83
N TYR A 166 11.97 11.73 11.74
CA TYR A 166 11.72 10.70 10.70
C TYR A 166 12.61 10.89 9.46
N GLN A 167 13.78 11.50 9.61
CA GLN A 167 14.79 11.65 8.56
C GLN A 167 14.22 12.26 7.26
N GLY A 168 13.23 13.12 7.41
CA GLY A 168 12.59 13.79 6.29
C GLY A 168 13.32 15.07 5.89
N GLU A 169 13.01 15.53 4.68
CA GLU A 169 13.57 16.71 4.05
C GLU A 169 12.47 17.72 3.76
N LYS A 170 12.70 18.97 4.10
CA LYS A 170 11.79 20.09 3.81
C LYS A 170 12.09 20.63 2.43
N ILE A 171 11.11 20.59 1.53
CA ILE A 171 11.21 21.16 0.20
C ILE A 171 10.72 22.62 0.16
N SER A 172 9.57 22.86 0.82
CA SER A 172 9.02 24.23 0.94
C SER A 172 8.27 24.40 2.26
N SER A 173 7.56 25.51 2.44
CA SER A 173 6.77 25.77 3.65
C SER A 173 5.66 24.74 3.89
N ASN A 174 5.14 24.13 2.83
CA ASN A 174 4.02 23.20 2.86
C ASN A 174 4.30 21.87 2.15
N VAL A 175 5.54 21.66 1.68
CA VAL A 175 5.95 20.44 0.97
C VAL A 175 7.17 19.84 1.67
N PHE A 176 7.10 18.55 1.93
CA PHE A 176 8.21 17.80 2.52
C PHE A 176 8.22 16.36 2.02
N ILE A 177 9.36 15.72 2.15
CA ILE A 177 9.59 14.32 1.80
C ILE A 177 10.01 13.56 3.04
N ILE A 178 9.52 12.33 3.17
CA ILE A 178 9.98 11.40 4.22
C ILE A 178 10.26 10.03 3.60
N PRO A 179 11.10 9.18 4.22
CA PRO A 179 11.23 7.79 3.85
C PRO A 179 9.87 7.07 3.95
N LYS A 180 9.63 6.13 3.04
CA LYS A 180 8.35 5.38 2.94
C LYS A 180 7.96 4.68 4.24
N GLU A 181 8.92 4.20 5.00
CA GLU A 181 8.71 3.48 6.27
C GLU A 181 7.99 4.31 7.35
N TYR A 182 8.07 5.65 7.26
CA TYR A 182 7.41 6.57 8.21
C TYR A 182 6.07 7.12 7.68
N GLN A 183 5.61 6.67 6.52
CA GLN A 183 4.39 7.19 5.88
C GLN A 183 3.16 7.04 6.77
N THR A 184 2.93 5.85 7.32
CA THR A 184 1.74 5.56 8.16
C THR A 184 1.68 6.46 9.37
N VAL A 185 2.80 6.61 10.08
CA VAL A 185 2.88 7.48 11.27
C VAL A 185 2.61 8.94 10.91
N MET A 186 3.13 9.42 9.77
CA MET A 186 2.87 10.79 9.32
C MET A 186 1.40 11.02 8.97
N ILE A 187 0.76 10.07 8.28
CA ILE A 187 -0.67 10.10 7.95
C ILE A 187 -1.51 10.19 9.25
N GLU A 188 -1.22 9.34 10.23
CA GLU A 188 -1.93 9.34 11.53
C GLU A 188 -1.82 10.70 12.23
N VAL A 189 -0.61 11.28 12.27
CA VAL A 189 -0.40 12.59 12.90
C VAL A 189 -1.15 13.69 12.16
N LEU A 190 -1.06 13.76 10.83
CA LEU A 190 -1.76 14.77 10.04
C LEU A 190 -3.28 14.64 10.16
N SER A 191 -3.80 13.41 10.16
CA SER A 191 -5.21 13.13 10.34
C SER A 191 -5.72 13.51 11.72
N LYS A 192 -4.95 13.21 12.79
CA LYS A 192 -5.26 13.61 14.17
C LYS A 192 -5.34 15.13 14.33
N GLU A 193 -4.44 15.83 13.68
CA GLU A 193 -4.42 17.32 13.69
C GLU A 193 -5.38 17.93 12.64
N LYS A 194 -6.19 17.10 11.96
CA LYS A 194 -7.18 17.52 10.93
C LYS A 194 -6.55 18.36 9.81
N VAL A 195 -5.30 18.04 9.45
CA VAL A 195 -4.59 18.70 8.34
C VAL A 195 -4.98 18.05 7.03
N THR A 196 -5.44 18.84 6.07
CA THR A 196 -5.66 18.36 4.71
C THR A 196 -4.31 18.19 4.01
N PHE A 197 -4.11 17.06 3.36
CA PHE A 197 -2.89 16.77 2.62
C PHE A 197 -3.15 15.95 1.37
N SER A 198 -2.23 16.04 0.43
CA SER A 198 -2.06 15.08 -0.65
C SER A 198 -0.65 14.48 -0.57
N MET A 199 -0.49 13.29 -1.13
CA MET A 199 0.80 12.63 -1.11
C MET A 199 1.09 11.93 -2.44
N LYS A 200 2.39 11.79 -2.74
CA LYS A 200 2.87 11.07 -3.92
C LYS A 200 4.08 10.23 -3.53
N GLU A 201 4.03 8.95 -3.83
CA GLU A 201 5.20 8.07 -3.67
C GLU A 201 6.18 8.32 -4.82
N MET A 202 7.47 8.31 -4.48
CA MET A 202 8.56 8.49 -5.43
C MET A 202 9.73 7.57 -5.05
N THR A 203 10.48 7.17 -6.07
CA THR A 203 11.77 6.53 -5.87
C THR A 203 12.84 7.56 -6.22
N VAL A 204 13.67 7.89 -5.25
CA VAL A 204 14.83 8.76 -5.47
C VAL A 204 15.98 7.84 -5.85
N LEU A 205 16.49 8.01 -7.08
CA LEU A 205 17.67 7.31 -7.57
C LEU A 205 18.89 8.14 -7.16
N ASP A 206 19.84 7.52 -6.52
CA ASP A 206 21.12 8.14 -6.14
C ASP A 206 22.04 8.33 -7.37
#